data_b86b4a4d97f68505b0db76a7246197b2
#
_entry.id   b86b4a4d97f68505b0db76a7246197b2
#
_cell.length_a   1.000
_cell.length_b   1.000
_cell.length_c   1.000
_cell.angle_alpha   90.00
_cell.angle_beta   90.00
_cell.angle_gamma   90.00
#
_symmetry.space_group_name_H-M   'P 1'
#
loop_
_entity.id
_entity.type
_entity.pdbx_description
1 polymer ?
#
loop_
_entity_poly.entity_id
_entity_poly.type
_entity_poly.pdbx_seq_one_letter_code
_entity_poly.pdbx_strand_id
1 'polypeptide(L)'
;MRRKLEILKEVRKAYRKTKRPIWKTVCEILESSRRRERAVNVSKLDKLVPNGAYVVVPGKVLGFGLISKKVTVGALDFSASAMEKIKKAGGKALYLDKFAKKYSKKGGLILIGG
;
A
#
# COMPACT_ATOMS: atom_id res chain seq x y z
N MET A 1 -0.42 -11.74 11.59
CA MET A 1 -1.36 -10.71 11.12
C MET A 1 -2.66 -11.36 10.64
N ARG A 2 -3.70 -11.21 11.43
CA ARG A 2 -4.97 -11.88 11.13
C ARG A 2 -5.77 -11.25 9.98
N ARG A 3 -5.46 -10.00 9.60
CA ARG A 3 -6.17 -9.33 8.51
C ARG A 3 -5.69 -9.72 7.12
N LYS A 4 -4.59 -10.47 7.04
CA LYS A 4 -3.99 -10.79 5.74
C LYS A 4 -4.95 -11.57 4.82
N LEU A 5 -5.68 -12.53 5.36
CA LEU A 5 -6.63 -13.30 4.55
C LEU A 5 -7.78 -12.44 4.02
N GLU A 6 -8.28 -11.53 4.84
CA GLU A 6 -9.32 -10.60 4.42
C GLU A 6 -8.81 -9.67 3.34
N ILE A 7 -7.59 -9.16 3.53
CA ILE A 7 -6.95 -8.28 2.56
C ILE A 7 -6.74 -9.01 1.23
N LEU A 8 -6.22 -10.23 1.29
CA LEU A 8 -6.01 -11.03 0.08
C LEU A 8 -7.31 -11.26 -0.68
N LYS A 9 -8.39 -11.51 0.03
CA LYS A 9 -9.70 -11.69 -0.56
C LYS A 9 -10.14 -10.46 -1.36
N GLU A 10 -9.99 -9.27 -0.79
CA GLU A 10 -10.36 -8.02 -1.45
C GLU A 10 -9.44 -7.72 -2.64
N VAL A 11 -8.16 -8.00 -2.51
CA VAL A 11 -7.21 -7.80 -3.61
C VAL A 11 -7.52 -8.75 -4.77
N ARG A 12 -7.88 -10.00 -4.49
CA ARG A 12 -8.32 -10.93 -5.52
C ARG A 12 -9.58 -10.43 -6.25
N LYS A 13 -10.53 -9.87 -5.49
CA LYS A 13 -11.71 -9.25 -6.10
C LYS A 13 -11.32 -8.11 -7.01
N ALA A 14 -10.40 -7.26 -6.57
CA ALA A 14 -9.93 -6.14 -7.37
C ALA A 14 -9.33 -6.62 -8.68
N TYR A 15 -8.51 -7.68 -8.65
CA TYR A 15 -7.96 -8.23 -9.87
C TYR A 15 -9.04 -8.80 -10.78
N ARG A 16 -9.96 -9.59 -10.24
CA ARG A 16 -11.05 -10.18 -11.04
C ARG A 16 -11.90 -9.10 -11.71
N LYS A 17 -12.12 -8.01 -11.01
CA LYS A 17 -12.98 -6.92 -11.45
C LYS A 17 -12.30 -6.03 -12.50
N THR A 18 -11.03 -5.73 -12.31
CA THR A 18 -10.31 -4.76 -13.14
C THR A 18 -9.38 -5.40 -14.17
N LYS A 19 -8.93 -6.62 -13.93
CA LYS A 19 -7.95 -7.33 -14.75
C LYS A 19 -6.62 -6.59 -14.87
N ARG A 20 -6.34 -5.67 -13.94
CA ARG A 20 -5.10 -4.88 -13.98
C ARG A 20 -3.91 -5.68 -13.46
N PRO A 21 -2.76 -5.60 -14.16
CA PRO A 21 -1.55 -6.33 -13.74
C PRO A 21 -1.08 -6.01 -12.33
N ILE A 22 -1.27 -4.78 -11.87
CA ILE A 22 -0.84 -4.40 -10.51
C ILE A 22 -1.51 -5.28 -9.46
N TRP A 23 -2.81 -5.55 -9.61
CA TRP A 23 -3.54 -6.36 -8.65
C TRP A 23 -3.13 -7.83 -8.73
N LYS A 24 -2.79 -8.30 -9.91
CA LYS A 24 -2.24 -9.65 -10.06
C LYS A 24 -0.93 -9.78 -9.31
N THR A 25 -0.03 -8.81 -9.48
CA THR A 25 1.27 -8.80 -8.82
C THR A 25 1.11 -8.74 -7.29
N VAL A 26 0.19 -7.90 -6.80
CA VAL A 26 -0.07 -7.82 -5.36
C VAL A 26 -0.57 -9.15 -4.83
N CYS A 27 -1.50 -9.81 -5.53
CA CYS A 27 -1.96 -11.15 -5.14
C CYS A 27 -0.81 -12.14 -5.05
N GLU A 28 0.05 -12.16 -6.03
CA GLU A 28 1.20 -13.06 -6.06
C GLU A 28 2.13 -12.83 -4.89
N ILE A 29 2.40 -11.58 -4.57
CA ILE A 29 3.25 -11.24 -3.42
C ILE A 29 2.60 -11.70 -2.11
N LEU A 30 1.31 -11.44 -1.93
CA LEU A 30 0.60 -11.82 -0.72
C LEU A 30 0.47 -13.33 -0.55
N GLU A 31 0.40 -14.06 -1.67
CA GLU A 31 0.30 -15.53 -1.65
C GLU A 31 1.64 -16.21 -1.52
N SER A 32 2.74 -15.50 -1.72
CA SER A 32 4.07 -16.05 -1.66
C SER A 32 4.59 -16.09 -0.22
N SER A 33 5.84 -16.52 -0.05
CA SER A 33 6.46 -16.58 1.26
C SER A 33 6.60 -15.18 1.86
N ARG A 34 6.70 -15.11 3.18
CA ARG A 34 6.84 -13.85 3.94
C ARG A 34 8.02 -12.99 3.50
N ARG A 35 9.02 -13.58 2.87
CA ARG A 35 10.21 -12.85 2.43
C ARG A 35 9.90 -11.75 1.44
N ARG A 36 8.77 -11.84 0.74
CA ARG A 36 8.38 -10.85 -0.25
C ARG A 36 7.57 -9.70 0.35
N GLU A 37 7.16 -9.85 1.60
CA GLU A 37 6.39 -8.81 2.31
C GLU A 37 7.36 -7.98 3.15
N ARG A 38 8.06 -7.08 2.49
CA ARG A 38 9.08 -6.27 3.14
C ARG A 38 8.53 -4.94 3.63
N ALA A 39 9.17 -4.45 4.71
CA ALA A 39 8.82 -3.15 5.26
C ALA A 39 9.36 -2.03 4.38
N VAL A 40 8.59 -0.95 4.28
CA VAL A 40 8.95 0.25 3.53
C VAL A 40 8.85 1.44 4.48
N ASN A 41 9.88 2.25 4.56
CA ASN A 41 9.86 3.46 5.38
C ASN A 41 9.18 4.62 4.65
N VAL A 42 8.57 5.54 5.41
CA VAL A 42 7.92 6.70 4.82
C VAL A 42 8.88 7.55 4.00
N SER A 43 10.16 7.60 4.38
CA SER A 43 11.17 8.35 3.62
C SER A 43 11.36 7.77 2.22
N LYS A 44 11.25 6.46 2.06
CA LYS A 44 11.35 5.83 0.75
C LYS A 44 10.16 6.23 -0.13
N LEU A 45 8.97 6.28 0.43
CA LEU A 45 7.79 6.75 -0.29
C LEU A 45 7.98 8.19 -0.74
N ASP A 46 8.47 9.04 0.17
CA ASP A 46 8.69 10.45 -0.13
C ASP A 46 9.66 10.64 -1.30
N LYS A 47 10.69 9.80 -1.38
CA LYS A 47 11.68 9.87 -2.46
C LYS A 47 11.16 9.38 -3.80
N LEU A 48 10.39 8.30 -3.79
CA LEU A 48 10.09 7.55 -5.00
C LEU A 48 8.81 7.97 -5.72
N VAL A 49 7.90 8.64 -5.03
CA VAL A 49 6.59 8.94 -5.62
C VAL A 49 6.33 10.44 -5.68
N PRO A 50 5.54 10.89 -6.66
CA PRO A 50 5.19 12.31 -6.74
C PRO A 50 4.15 12.69 -5.70
N ASN A 51 4.02 13.97 -5.45
CA ASN A 51 2.97 14.49 -4.58
C ASN A 51 1.61 14.15 -5.18
N GLY A 52 0.70 13.66 -4.35
CA GLY A 52 -0.63 13.26 -4.79
C GLY A 52 -0.72 11.81 -5.27
N ALA A 53 0.37 11.03 -5.16
CA ALA A 53 0.40 9.66 -5.64
C ALA A 53 -0.51 8.72 -4.83
N TYR A 54 -1.00 7.69 -5.50
CA TYR A 54 -1.72 6.57 -4.89
C TYR A 54 -0.82 5.35 -4.95
N VAL A 55 -0.43 4.84 -3.78
CA VAL A 55 0.64 3.85 -3.64
C VAL A 55 0.12 2.58 -3.00
N VAL A 56 0.53 1.44 -3.54
CA VAL A 56 0.23 0.12 -2.96
C VAL A 56 1.52 -0.47 -2.42
N VAL A 57 1.52 -0.80 -1.14
CA VAL A 57 2.65 -1.46 -0.47
C VAL A 57 2.17 -2.80 0.06
N PRO A 58 2.55 -3.91 -0.58
CA PRO A 58 2.15 -5.23 -0.10
C PRO A 58 3.02 -5.70 1.06
N GLY A 59 3.07 -4.90 2.10
CA GLY A 59 3.86 -5.12 3.30
C GLY A 59 3.54 -4.09 4.35
N LYS A 60 4.47 -3.87 5.27
CA LYS A 60 4.29 -2.92 6.37
C LYS A 60 4.97 -1.59 6.06
N VAL A 61 4.30 -0.49 6.39
CA VAL A 61 4.90 0.84 6.27
C VAL A 61 5.36 1.29 7.65
N LEU A 62 6.64 1.64 7.74
CA LEU A 62 7.28 2.08 8.97
C LEU A 62 7.54 3.58 8.93
N GLY A 63 7.60 4.20 10.10
CA GLY A 63 7.69 5.66 10.20
C GLY A 63 9.09 6.25 10.20
N PHE A 64 10.10 5.49 9.75
CA PHE A 64 11.45 6.01 9.74
C PHE A 64 11.63 7.07 8.65
N GLY A 65 12.25 8.19 9.02
CA GLY A 65 12.52 9.29 8.10
C GLY A 65 11.38 10.28 8.01
N LEU A 66 11.44 11.14 7.01
CA LEU A 66 10.47 12.22 6.83
C LEU A 66 9.64 12.02 5.58
N ILE A 67 8.39 12.48 5.63
CA ILE A 67 7.53 12.53 4.47
C ILE A 67 6.84 13.89 4.45
N SER A 68 6.94 14.60 3.33
CA SER A 68 6.31 15.90 3.13
C SER A 68 5.24 15.86 2.05
N LYS A 69 5.24 14.85 1.20
CA LYS A 69 4.29 14.73 0.10
C LYS A 69 2.97 14.17 0.55
N LYS A 70 1.90 14.61 -0.07
CA LYS A 70 0.58 14.00 0.13
C LYS A 70 0.54 12.71 -0.65
N VAL A 71 0.37 11.59 0.04
CA VAL A 71 0.27 10.28 -0.60
C VAL A 71 -0.91 9.52 -0.01
N THR A 72 -1.59 8.74 -0.84
CA THR A 72 -2.63 7.83 -0.38
C THR A 72 -2.04 6.44 -0.47
N VAL A 73 -1.80 5.83 0.68
CA VAL A 73 -1.06 4.56 0.78
C VAL A 73 -1.99 3.44 1.23
N GLY A 74 -1.99 2.34 0.47
CA GLY A 74 -2.65 1.11 0.90
C GLY A 74 -1.59 0.08 1.24
N ALA A 75 -1.63 -0.47 2.44
CA ALA A 75 -0.63 -1.43 2.90
C ALA A 75 -1.24 -2.51 3.79
N LEU A 76 -0.48 -3.57 4.04
CA LEU A 76 -0.92 -4.63 4.96
C LEU A 76 -1.00 -4.12 6.39
N ASP A 77 -0.07 -3.24 6.77
CA ASP A 77 -0.01 -2.72 8.13
C ASP A 77 0.79 -1.42 8.14
N PHE A 78 0.62 -0.64 9.18
CA PHE A 78 1.34 0.63 9.40
C PHE A 78 1.80 0.69 10.84
N SER A 79 3.01 1.18 11.09
CA SER A 79 3.39 1.55 12.44
C SER A 79 2.62 2.82 12.84
N ALA A 80 2.48 3.05 14.15
CA ALA A 80 1.78 4.25 14.62
C ALA A 80 2.44 5.53 14.10
N SER A 81 3.78 5.56 14.11
CA SER A 81 4.51 6.74 13.61
C SER A 81 4.35 6.94 12.12
N ALA A 82 4.27 5.86 11.33
CA ALA A 82 4.04 5.96 9.89
C ALA A 82 2.67 6.57 9.61
N MET A 83 1.65 6.07 10.28
CA MET A 83 0.28 6.57 10.13
C MET A 83 0.20 8.05 10.47
N GLU A 84 0.82 8.45 11.57
CA GLU A 84 0.84 9.83 12.01
C GLU A 84 1.54 10.74 10.99
N LYS A 85 2.72 10.33 10.52
CA LYS A 85 3.49 11.14 9.57
C LYS A 85 2.77 11.31 8.23
N ILE A 86 2.16 10.24 7.73
CA ILE A 86 1.40 10.31 6.48
C ILE A 86 0.23 11.29 6.61
N LYS A 87 -0.50 11.21 7.73
CA LYS A 87 -1.63 12.11 8.00
C LYS A 87 -1.18 13.56 8.15
N LYS A 88 -0.09 13.81 8.85
CA LYS A 88 0.45 15.15 9.03
C LYS A 88 0.85 15.80 7.72
N ALA A 89 1.33 15.01 6.77
CA ALA A 89 1.69 15.50 5.45
C ALA A 89 0.47 15.72 4.56
N GLY A 90 -0.73 15.46 5.06
CA GLY A 90 -1.98 15.63 4.30
C GLY A 90 -2.39 14.43 3.50
N GLY A 91 -1.72 13.30 3.68
CA GLY A 91 -2.04 12.07 2.98
C GLY A 91 -3.02 11.19 3.73
N LYS A 92 -3.21 9.99 3.22
CA LYS A 92 -4.11 8.99 3.81
C LYS A 92 -3.40 7.65 3.91
N ALA A 93 -3.59 6.96 5.04
CA ALA A 93 -3.07 5.62 5.27
C ALA A 93 -4.26 4.68 5.42
N LEU A 94 -4.39 3.74 4.49
CA LEU A 94 -5.50 2.79 4.47
C LEU A 94 -4.95 1.37 4.47
N TYR A 95 -5.65 0.48 5.18
CA TYR A 95 -5.36 -0.93 4.98
C TYR A 95 -5.72 -1.32 3.56
N LEU A 96 -5.02 -2.29 3.03
CA LEU A 96 -5.08 -2.61 1.60
C LEU A 96 -6.46 -3.09 1.14
N ASP A 97 -7.23 -3.72 2.03
CA ASP A 97 -8.59 -4.11 1.72
C ASP A 97 -9.48 -2.91 1.42
N LYS A 98 -9.38 -1.87 2.23
CA LYS A 98 -10.13 -0.62 2.00
C LYS A 98 -9.60 0.13 0.79
N PHE A 99 -8.29 0.15 0.63
CA PHE A 99 -7.68 0.79 -0.54
C PHE A 99 -8.18 0.13 -1.83
N ALA A 100 -8.18 -1.20 -1.88
CA ALA A 100 -8.63 -1.92 -3.05
C ALA A 100 -10.10 -1.64 -3.37
N LYS A 101 -10.95 -1.59 -2.35
CA LYS A 101 -12.36 -1.28 -2.55
C LYS A 101 -12.57 0.11 -3.17
N LYS A 102 -11.83 1.09 -2.70
CA LYS A 102 -12.00 2.47 -3.14
C LYS A 102 -11.29 2.79 -4.45
N TYR A 103 -10.08 2.25 -4.64
CA TYR A 103 -9.18 2.74 -5.67
C TYR A 103 -8.71 1.68 -6.66
N SER A 104 -9.34 0.52 -6.70
CA SER A 104 -8.91 -0.56 -7.60
C SER A 104 -8.91 -0.14 -9.07
N LYS A 105 -9.79 0.77 -9.45
CA LYS A 105 -9.90 1.26 -10.82
C LYS A 105 -9.15 2.55 -11.08
N LYS A 106 -8.53 3.12 -10.06
CA LYS A 106 -7.85 4.41 -10.21
C LYS A 106 -6.63 4.26 -11.09
N GLY A 107 -6.45 5.21 -12.02
CA GLY A 107 -5.27 5.24 -12.86
C GLY A 107 -4.04 5.68 -12.10
N GLY A 108 -2.86 5.26 -12.57
CA GLY A 108 -1.60 5.70 -12.00
C GLY A 108 -1.24 5.13 -10.65
N LEU A 109 -1.80 3.99 -10.29
CA LEU A 109 -1.40 3.31 -9.05
C LEU A 109 0.06 2.89 -9.13
N ILE A 110 0.81 3.13 -8.05
CA ILE A 110 2.24 2.81 -7.98
C ILE A 110 2.45 1.71 -6.96
N LEU A 111 3.17 0.65 -7.37
CA LEU A 111 3.51 -0.46 -6.48
C LEU A 111 4.92 -0.26 -5.96
N ILE A 112 5.06 -0.19 -4.64
CA ILE A 112 6.37 -0.04 -3.99
C ILE A 112 6.64 -1.28 -3.13
N GLY A 113 7.71 -1.98 -3.46
CA GLY A 113 8.18 -3.12 -2.66
C GLY A 113 9.31 -2.70 -1.74
N GLY A 114 9.55 -3.48 -0.71
CA GLY A 114 10.59 -3.24 0.27
C GLY A 114 12.01 -3.49 -0.18
#